data_9bd0a0eed14a9cc8afe194c4fc83b756
#
_entry.id   9bd0a0eed14a9cc8afe194c4fc83b756
#
_cell.length_a   1.000
_cell.length_b   1.000
_cell.length_c   1.000
_cell.angle_alpha   90.00
_cell.angle_beta   90.00
_cell.angle_gamma   90.00
#
_symmetry.space_group_name_H-M   'P 1'
#
loop_
_entity.id
_entity.type
_entity.pdbx_description
1 polymer ?
#
loop_
_entity_poly.entity_id
_entity_poly.type
_entity_poly.pdbx_seq_one_letter_code
_entity_poly.pdbx_strand_id
1 'polypeptide(L)'
;GLLQQAAGQLNWAEEKRQLEELEQQEQEKSFFVAFVGRYSAGKSCLINNLLGRELLPHGTTETTTALTYLRFGEEEKALIHTADGGVQQVTLEQVQDVDQRKELWDPDTLEYLEVFVNSDLLRGGMILLDTPGINTVIQRHEQLLARSLALAARVVYVMGGSPTQVDADLLQQMKKRGLQTVCVRTHFDQVNPAEEDPEQTCTSDRATLEKCGMDAENCYFVSNLETSKYYARREPLRAMLMECGSHAQEELEKAIHEQTVLLAERCCKGLAERQEVLNSLNSADKEAVQKKLDALSR
;
A
#
# COMPACT_ATOMS: atom_id res chain seq x y z
N GLY A 1 24.39 7.06 -3.60
CA GLY A 1 25.66 7.31 -2.94
C GLY A 1 26.36 6.06 -2.41
N LEU A 2 26.82 6.08 -1.13
CA LEU A 2 27.57 4.96 -0.52
C LEU A 2 26.78 3.66 -0.41
N LEU A 3 25.47 3.73 -0.12
CA LEU A 3 24.60 2.55 -0.06
C LEU A 3 24.45 1.87 -1.43
N GLN A 4 24.35 2.64 -2.53
CA GLN A 4 24.31 2.07 -3.90
C GLN A 4 25.60 1.34 -4.25
N GLN A 5 26.76 1.90 -3.91
CA GLN A 5 28.05 1.23 -4.12
C GLN A 5 28.14 -0.06 -3.31
N ALA A 6 27.73 -0.04 -2.04
CA ALA A 6 27.72 -1.22 -1.17
C ALA A 6 26.78 -2.30 -1.70
N ALA A 7 25.55 -1.96 -2.07
CA ALA A 7 24.58 -2.90 -2.60
C ALA A 7 25.03 -3.52 -3.93
N GLY A 8 25.65 -2.73 -4.82
CA GLY A 8 26.18 -3.22 -6.09
C GLY A 8 27.37 -4.18 -5.93
N GLN A 9 28.27 -3.91 -4.97
CA GLN A 9 29.44 -4.75 -4.70
C GLN A 9 29.09 -6.07 -3.99
N LEU A 10 27.98 -6.09 -3.25
CA LEU A 10 27.57 -7.22 -2.41
C LEU A 10 26.48 -8.10 -3.04
N ASN A 11 26.06 -7.79 -4.28
CA ASN A 11 25.01 -8.48 -5.03
C ASN A 11 23.65 -8.49 -4.28
N TRP A 12 23.31 -7.39 -3.62
CA TRP A 12 22.05 -7.18 -2.92
C TRP A 12 21.02 -6.58 -3.89
N ALA A 13 20.42 -7.41 -4.69
CA ALA A 13 19.49 -6.97 -5.73
C ALA A 13 18.22 -6.31 -5.13
N GLU A 14 17.71 -6.84 -4.02
CA GLU A 14 16.52 -6.32 -3.36
C GLU A 14 16.79 -4.97 -2.67
N GLU A 15 17.89 -4.84 -1.95
CA GLU A 15 18.29 -3.60 -1.29
C GLU A 15 18.59 -2.50 -2.32
N LYS A 16 19.20 -2.85 -3.43
CA LYS A 16 19.45 -1.93 -4.54
C LYS A 16 18.14 -1.44 -5.15
N ARG A 17 17.18 -2.34 -5.39
CA ARG A 17 15.87 -2.01 -5.92
C ARG A 17 15.13 -1.06 -4.97
N GLN A 18 15.11 -1.35 -3.66
CA GLN A 18 14.47 -0.49 -2.67
C GLN A 18 15.10 0.89 -2.62
N LEU A 19 16.42 1.00 -2.76
CA LEU A 19 17.09 2.29 -2.82
C LEU A 19 16.70 3.09 -4.06
N GLU A 20 16.61 2.44 -5.23
CA GLU A 20 16.16 3.06 -6.48
C GLU A 20 14.69 3.53 -6.37
N GLU A 21 13.83 2.76 -5.71
CA GLU A 21 12.43 3.12 -5.41
C GLU A 21 12.35 4.35 -4.50
N LEU A 22 13.17 4.43 -3.44
CA LEU A 22 13.23 5.59 -2.54
C LEU A 22 13.75 6.86 -3.27
N GLU A 23 14.76 6.73 -4.12
CA GLU A 23 15.27 7.84 -4.92
C GLU A 23 14.21 8.34 -5.92
N GLN A 24 13.43 7.43 -6.51
CA GLN A 24 12.32 7.80 -7.38
C GLN A 24 11.22 8.52 -6.59
N GLN A 25 10.87 8.04 -5.41
CA GLN A 25 9.87 8.67 -4.53
C GLN A 25 10.28 10.11 -4.16
N GLU A 26 11.55 10.32 -3.82
CA GLU A 26 12.09 11.65 -3.51
C GLU A 26 12.02 12.59 -4.72
N GLN A 27 12.29 12.08 -5.92
CA GLN A 27 12.24 12.87 -7.16
C GLN A 27 10.81 13.24 -7.58
N GLU A 28 9.87 12.32 -7.45
CA GLU A 28 8.46 12.54 -7.82
C GLU A 28 7.76 13.49 -6.85
N LYS A 29 8.24 13.63 -5.61
CA LYS A 29 7.65 14.47 -4.54
C LYS A 29 6.16 14.23 -4.34
N SER A 30 5.71 13.00 -4.59
CA SER A 30 4.31 12.60 -4.51
C SER A 30 4.05 11.79 -3.25
N PHE A 31 3.08 12.21 -2.45
CA PHE A 31 2.67 11.53 -1.23
C PHE A 31 1.59 10.50 -1.53
N PHE A 32 2.00 9.24 -1.66
CA PHE A 32 1.10 8.13 -1.95
C PHE A 32 0.54 7.50 -0.67
N VAL A 33 -0.78 7.32 -0.64
CA VAL A 33 -1.49 6.55 0.39
C VAL A 33 -2.13 5.34 -0.28
N ALA A 34 -1.59 4.16 -0.05
CA ALA A 34 -2.07 2.93 -0.68
C ALA A 34 -3.14 2.24 0.18
N PHE A 35 -4.29 1.96 -0.43
CA PHE A 35 -5.35 1.15 0.18
C PHE A 35 -5.15 -0.31 -0.21
N VAL A 36 -4.77 -1.13 0.75
CA VAL A 36 -4.37 -2.53 0.57
C VAL A 36 -5.27 -3.43 1.42
N GLY A 37 -5.58 -4.61 0.93
CA GLY A 37 -6.40 -5.57 1.67
C GLY A 37 -6.95 -6.65 0.75
N ARG A 38 -7.59 -7.66 1.34
CA ARG A 38 -8.15 -8.77 0.57
C ARG A 38 -9.26 -8.30 -0.36
N TYR A 39 -9.58 -9.17 -1.32
CA TYR A 39 -10.77 -9.00 -2.16
C TYR A 39 -12.02 -8.83 -1.28
N SER A 40 -12.95 -7.99 -1.70
CA SER A 40 -14.18 -7.66 -0.96
C SER A 40 -13.99 -7.09 0.46
N ALA A 41 -12.78 -6.63 0.82
CA ALA A 41 -12.57 -5.93 2.09
C ALA A 41 -13.19 -4.51 2.12
N GLY A 42 -13.79 -4.04 1.03
CA GLY A 42 -14.47 -2.73 0.95
C GLY A 42 -13.53 -1.55 0.71
N LYS A 43 -12.35 -1.74 0.11
CA LYS A 43 -11.37 -0.68 -0.19
C LYS A 43 -11.95 0.44 -1.04
N SER A 44 -12.43 0.13 -2.25
CA SER A 44 -12.99 1.11 -3.19
C SER A 44 -14.20 1.84 -2.61
N CYS A 45 -15.07 1.12 -1.88
CA CYS A 45 -16.21 1.72 -1.19
C CYS A 45 -15.75 2.67 -0.05
N LEU A 46 -14.71 2.30 0.71
CA LEU A 46 -14.11 3.16 1.72
C LEU A 46 -13.54 4.44 1.09
N ILE A 47 -12.81 4.32 -0.02
CA ILE A 47 -12.27 5.47 -0.75
C ILE A 47 -13.40 6.38 -1.23
N ASN A 48 -14.45 5.84 -1.84
CA ASN A 48 -15.64 6.59 -2.25
C ASN A 48 -16.23 7.38 -1.08
N ASN A 49 -16.42 6.73 0.08
CA ASN A 49 -16.94 7.36 1.29
C ASN A 49 -16.02 8.46 1.84
N LEU A 50 -14.71 8.29 1.78
CA LEU A 50 -13.73 9.30 2.19
C LEU A 50 -13.76 10.53 1.27
N LEU A 51 -13.97 10.30 -0.04
CA LEU A 51 -14.12 11.36 -1.04
C LEU A 51 -15.51 12.00 -1.03
N GLY A 52 -16.50 11.36 -0.37
CA GLY A 52 -17.89 11.83 -0.28
C GLY A 52 -18.68 11.67 -1.59
N ARG A 53 -18.22 10.77 -2.49
CA ARG A 53 -18.89 10.52 -3.78
C ARG A 53 -18.52 9.14 -4.36
N GLU A 54 -19.43 8.59 -5.13
CA GLU A 54 -19.23 7.36 -5.87
C GLU A 54 -18.33 7.61 -7.10
N LEU A 55 -17.09 7.13 -7.07
CA LEU A 55 -16.12 7.26 -8.17
C LEU A 55 -15.64 5.91 -8.65
N LEU A 56 -15.25 5.07 -7.70
CA LEU A 56 -14.75 3.76 -7.97
C LEU A 56 -15.91 2.77 -7.96
N PRO A 57 -15.99 1.89 -8.95
CA PRO A 57 -17.01 0.86 -8.94
C PRO A 57 -16.77 -0.10 -7.79
N HIS A 58 -17.84 -0.51 -7.15
CA HIS A 58 -17.83 -1.49 -6.07
C HIS A 58 -18.97 -2.49 -6.27
N GLY A 59 -18.78 -3.72 -5.81
CA GLY A 59 -19.77 -4.79 -5.97
C GLY A 59 -19.20 -6.16 -5.60
N THR A 60 -20.03 -7.18 -5.74
CA THR A 60 -19.68 -8.58 -5.44
C THR A 60 -18.93 -9.30 -6.56
N THR A 61 -18.86 -8.72 -7.76
CA THR A 61 -18.04 -9.19 -8.87
C THR A 61 -16.70 -8.47 -8.88
N GLU A 62 -15.64 -9.06 -9.45
CA GLU A 62 -14.31 -8.46 -9.59
C GLU A 62 -14.39 -7.09 -10.27
N THR A 63 -14.52 -6.03 -9.46
CA THR A 63 -14.73 -4.66 -9.96
C THR A 63 -13.43 -3.88 -10.08
N THR A 64 -12.42 -4.21 -9.26
CA THR A 64 -11.11 -3.55 -9.28
C THR A 64 -10.10 -4.51 -9.88
N THR A 65 -9.99 -4.51 -11.20
CA THR A 65 -8.99 -5.30 -11.94
C THR A 65 -7.70 -4.52 -12.19
N ALA A 66 -7.72 -3.19 -12.02
CA ALA A 66 -6.62 -2.29 -12.29
C ALA A 66 -6.23 -1.49 -11.06
N LEU A 67 -4.94 -1.21 -10.96
CA LEU A 67 -4.41 -0.23 -10.03
C LEU A 67 -4.96 1.15 -10.40
N THR A 68 -5.54 1.88 -9.43
CA THR A 68 -6.15 3.18 -9.70
C THR A 68 -5.54 4.26 -8.82
N TYR A 69 -4.95 5.28 -9.45
CA TYR A 69 -4.42 6.47 -8.81
C TYR A 69 -5.48 7.57 -8.81
N LEU A 70 -5.85 8.07 -7.63
CA LEU A 70 -6.77 9.21 -7.50
C LEU A 70 -5.95 10.44 -7.10
N ARG A 71 -6.00 11.47 -7.95
CA ARG A 71 -5.25 12.71 -7.82
C ARG A 71 -6.18 13.91 -7.76
N PHE A 72 -5.70 15.00 -7.19
CA PHE A 72 -6.38 16.27 -7.31
C PHE A 72 -6.35 16.77 -8.77
N GLY A 73 -7.50 17.24 -9.25
CA GLY A 73 -7.63 17.95 -10.51
C GLY A 73 -8.78 18.94 -10.47
N GLU A 74 -8.56 20.16 -10.96
CA GLU A 74 -9.66 21.13 -11.10
C GLU A 74 -10.65 20.67 -12.18
N GLU A 75 -10.13 20.12 -13.27
CA GLU A 75 -10.88 19.45 -14.33
C GLU A 75 -10.92 17.95 -14.05
N GLU A 76 -12.14 17.42 -13.88
CA GLU A 76 -12.34 16.01 -13.59
C GLU A 76 -12.27 15.17 -14.86
N LYS A 77 -11.41 14.17 -14.87
CA LYS A 77 -11.17 13.24 -15.98
C LYS A 77 -10.50 11.97 -15.52
N ALA A 78 -10.44 10.99 -16.38
CA ALA A 78 -9.61 9.82 -16.16
C ALA A 78 -8.70 9.55 -17.37
N LEU A 79 -7.53 8.99 -17.09
CA LEU A 79 -6.56 8.54 -18.09
C LEU A 79 -6.36 7.04 -17.93
N ILE A 80 -6.55 6.31 -19.02
CA ILE A 80 -6.28 4.88 -19.12
C ILE A 80 -4.85 4.74 -19.65
N HIS A 81 -3.98 4.09 -18.88
CA HIS A 81 -2.61 3.79 -19.29
C HIS A 81 -2.50 2.32 -19.67
N THR A 82 -1.96 2.05 -20.84
CA THR A 82 -1.79 0.69 -21.37
C THR A 82 -0.33 0.26 -21.38
N ALA A 83 -0.09 -1.04 -21.30
CA ALA A 83 1.26 -1.63 -21.18
C ALA A 83 2.19 -1.34 -22.37
N ASP A 84 1.65 -0.95 -23.53
CA ASP A 84 2.39 -0.50 -24.71
C ASP A 84 2.77 1.00 -24.66
N GLY A 85 2.42 1.69 -23.56
CA GLY A 85 2.66 3.12 -23.34
C GLY A 85 1.58 4.04 -23.93
N GLY A 86 0.45 3.47 -24.37
CA GLY A 86 -0.71 4.26 -24.82
C GLY A 86 -1.38 4.97 -23.64
N VAL A 87 -1.93 6.18 -23.91
CA VAL A 87 -2.72 6.93 -22.93
C VAL A 87 -4.01 7.39 -23.59
N GLN A 88 -5.15 7.04 -23.00
CA GLN A 88 -6.48 7.43 -23.48
C GLN A 88 -7.22 8.21 -22.40
N GLN A 89 -7.70 9.41 -22.73
CA GLN A 89 -8.56 10.17 -21.84
C GLN A 89 -10.01 9.73 -21.99
N VAL A 90 -10.68 9.54 -20.83
CA VAL A 90 -12.10 9.19 -20.71
C VAL A 90 -12.78 10.04 -19.64
N THR A 91 -14.11 10.04 -19.62
CA THR A 91 -14.88 10.72 -18.58
C THR A 91 -15.01 9.90 -17.31
N LEU A 92 -15.36 10.54 -16.18
CA LEU A 92 -15.58 9.81 -14.93
C LEU A 92 -16.80 8.89 -15.00
N GLU A 93 -17.85 9.30 -15.72
CA GLU A 93 -19.05 8.49 -15.93
C GLU A 93 -18.70 7.17 -16.65
N GLN A 94 -17.82 7.24 -17.64
CA GLN A 94 -17.35 6.05 -18.35
C GLN A 94 -16.55 5.09 -17.45
N VAL A 95 -15.82 5.62 -16.47
CA VAL A 95 -15.10 4.82 -15.48
C VAL A 95 -16.04 4.20 -14.45
N GLN A 96 -17.09 4.90 -14.07
CA GLN A 96 -18.09 4.42 -13.10
C GLN A 96 -18.98 3.31 -13.68
N ASP A 97 -19.31 3.40 -14.95
CA ASP A 97 -20.16 2.45 -15.64
C ASP A 97 -19.38 1.16 -15.94
N VAL A 98 -19.80 0.05 -15.30
CA VAL A 98 -19.14 -1.26 -15.42
C VAL A 98 -19.18 -1.80 -16.85
N ASP A 99 -20.24 -1.54 -17.60
CA ASP A 99 -20.40 -2.06 -18.96
C ASP A 99 -19.58 -1.24 -19.95
N GLN A 100 -19.58 0.09 -19.83
CA GLN A 100 -18.71 0.95 -20.64
C GLN A 100 -17.23 0.65 -20.38
N ARG A 101 -16.83 0.37 -19.13
CA ARG A 101 -15.46 -0.02 -18.82
C ARG A 101 -14.99 -1.25 -19.59
N LYS A 102 -15.83 -2.27 -19.71
CA LYS A 102 -15.49 -3.49 -20.47
C LYS A 102 -15.26 -3.22 -21.96
N GLU A 103 -15.87 -2.15 -22.49
CA GLU A 103 -15.69 -1.73 -23.88
C GLU A 103 -14.47 -0.81 -24.07
N LEU A 104 -14.08 -0.06 -23.02
CA LEU A 104 -13.03 0.95 -23.09
C LEU A 104 -11.62 0.37 -23.02
N TRP A 105 -11.42 -0.71 -22.27
CA TRP A 105 -10.11 -1.33 -22.13
C TRP A 105 -10.20 -2.84 -21.95
N ASP A 106 -9.22 -3.50 -22.54
CA ASP A 106 -8.96 -4.90 -22.29
C ASP A 106 -8.14 -5.04 -20.97
N PRO A 107 -8.62 -5.84 -19.99
CA PRO A 107 -7.88 -6.11 -18.75
C PRO A 107 -6.45 -6.62 -18.99
N ASP A 108 -6.19 -7.25 -20.14
CA ASP A 108 -4.86 -7.76 -20.50
C ASP A 108 -3.91 -6.67 -21.01
N THR A 109 -4.40 -5.53 -21.44
CA THR A 109 -3.59 -4.41 -21.90
C THR A 109 -3.55 -3.24 -20.93
N LEU A 110 -4.52 -3.14 -20.03
CA LEU A 110 -4.59 -2.10 -19.03
C LEU A 110 -3.41 -2.21 -18.03
N GLU A 111 -2.64 -1.16 -17.88
CA GLU A 111 -1.56 -1.08 -16.89
C GLU A 111 -2.10 -0.46 -15.59
N TYR A 112 -2.61 0.76 -15.66
CA TYR A 112 -3.25 1.44 -14.52
C TYR A 112 -4.23 2.52 -15.00
N LEU A 113 -5.06 2.96 -14.07
CA LEU A 113 -5.99 4.06 -14.25
C LEU A 113 -5.55 5.25 -13.41
N GLU A 114 -5.61 6.45 -13.97
CA GLU A 114 -5.37 7.69 -13.28
C GLU A 114 -6.64 8.55 -13.31
N VAL A 115 -7.16 8.90 -12.14
CA VAL A 115 -8.44 9.62 -11.98
C VAL A 115 -8.19 10.96 -11.31
N PHE A 116 -8.55 12.03 -11.98
CA PHE A 116 -8.43 13.40 -11.50
C PHE A 116 -9.77 13.87 -10.94
N VAL A 117 -9.77 14.28 -9.67
CA VAL A 117 -10.97 14.61 -8.91
C VAL A 117 -10.80 15.92 -8.16
N ASN A 118 -11.79 16.80 -8.22
CA ASN A 118 -11.82 18.00 -7.39
C ASN A 118 -12.34 17.64 -5.99
N SER A 119 -11.42 17.22 -5.12
CA SER A 119 -11.71 16.86 -3.73
C SER A 119 -10.72 17.53 -2.78
N ASP A 120 -11.26 18.10 -1.68
CA ASP A 120 -10.41 18.74 -0.65
C ASP A 120 -9.43 17.74 -0.01
N LEU A 121 -9.81 16.47 0.07
CA LEU A 121 -8.94 15.41 0.60
C LEU A 121 -7.64 15.27 -0.23
N LEU A 122 -7.69 15.54 -1.54
CA LEU A 122 -6.57 15.36 -2.46
C LEU A 122 -5.81 16.66 -2.75
N ARG A 123 -6.37 17.81 -2.35
CA ARG A 123 -5.85 19.15 -2.70
C ARG A 123 -4.43 19.42 -2.21
N GLY A 124 -4.02 18.79 -1.10
CA GLY A 124 -2.68 18.89 -0.51
C GLY A 124 -1.57 18.13 -1.28
N GLY A 125 -1.87 17.53 -2.44
CA GLY A 125 -0.91 16.74 -3.22
C GLY A 125 -0.88 15.25 -2.85
N MET A 126 -1.76 14.81 -1.95
CA MET A 126 -1.92 13.40 -1.64
C MET A 126 -2.53 12.65 -2.83
N ILE A 127 -2.01 11.47 -3.09
CA ILE A 127 -2.52 10.55 -4.11
C ILE A 127 -3.03 9.31 -3.40
N LEU A 128 -4.31 8.99 -3.58
CA LEU A 128 -4.85 7.73 -3.09
C LEU A 128 -4.68 6.65 -4.15
N LEU A 129 -4.26 5.47 -3.71
CA LEU A 129 -4.04 4.34 -4.56
C LEU A 129 -5.02 3.23 -4.18
N ASP A 130 -6.02 2.97 -5.03
CA ASP A 130 -6.87 1.78 -4.90
C ASP A 130 -6.19 0.58 -5.56
N THR A 131 -5.97 -0.47 -4.78
CA THR A 131 -5.28 -1.67 -5.25
C THR A 131 -6.25 -2.82 -5.49
N PRO A 132 -6.00 -3.67 -6.50
CA PRO A 132 -6.68 -4.95 -6.61
C PRO A 132 -6.56 -5.75 -5.31
N GLY A 133 -7.52 -6.61 -5.02
CA GLY A 133 -7.45 -7.51 -3.86
C GLY A 133 -6.22 -8.41 -3.92
N ILE A 134 -5.53 -8.61 -2.79
CA ILE A 134 -4.24 -9.35 -2.73
C ILE A 134 -4.35 -10.78 -3.33
N ASN A 135 -5.53 -11.38 -3.34
CA ASN A 135 -5.76 -12.73 -3.85
C ASN A 135 -6.19 -12.78 -5.34
N THR A 136 -6.32 -11.63 -6.01
CA THR A 136 -6.84 -11.53 -7.39
C THR A 136 -5.80 -10.98 -8.37
N VAL A 137 -4.57 -10.77 -7.91
CA VAL A 137 -3.54 -10.08 -8.70
C VAL A 137 -2.99 -11.02 -9.77
N ILE A 138 -3.16 -10.64 -11.03
CA ILE A 138 -2.47 -11.25 -12.17
C ILE A 138 -0.96 -10.95 -12.02
N GLN A 139 -0.08 -11.90 -12.35
CA GLN A 139 1.40 -11.75 -12.15
C GLN A 139 1.96 -10.40 -12.61
N ARG A 140 1.43 -9.82 -13.69
CA ARG A 140 1.82 -8.51 -14.20
C ARG A 140 1.49 -7.37 -13.22
N HIS A 141 0.35 -7.43 -12.55
CA HIS A 141 -0.06 -6.44 -11.56
C HIS A 141 0.66 -6.61 -10.23
N GLU A 142 1.21 -7.80 -9.92
CA GLU A 142 2.02 -7.98 -8.71
C GLU A 142 3.26 -7.09 -8.69
N GLN A 143 3.95 -6.96 -9.82
CA GLN A 143 5.13 -6.11 -9.93
C GLN A 143 4.75 -4.62 -9.81
N LEU A 144 3.66 -4.22 -10.47
CA LEU A 144 3.17 -2.84 -10.39
C LEU A 144 2.68 -2.51 -8.98
N LEU A 145 1.95 -3.42 -8.34
CA LEU A 145 1.51 -3.28 -6.95
C LEU A 145 2.70 -3.20 -5.98
N ALA A 146 3.68 -4.09 -6.14
CA ALA A 146 4.89 -4.08 -5.31
C ALA A 146 5.65 -2.75 -5.45
N ARG A 147 5.79 -2.23 -6.67
CA ARG A 147 6.42 -0.93 -6.95
C ARG A 147 5.61 0.22 -6.34
N SER A 148 4.29 0.20 -6.49
CA SER A 148 3.42 1.25 -5.95
C SER A 148 3.40 1.25 -4.42
N LEU A 149 3.48 0.07 -3.79
CA LEU A 149 3.62 -0.05 -2.34
C LEU A 149 5.00 0.43 -1.85
N ALA A 150 6.04 0.22 -2.64
CA ALA A 150 7.37 0.72 -2.31
C ALA A 150 7.44 2.25 -2.35
N LEU A 151 6.63 2.88 -3.23
CA LEU A 151 6.48 4.34 -3.31
C LEU A 151 5.47 4.90 -2.30
N ALA A 152 4.73 4.05 -1.57
CA ALA A 152 3.73 4.52 -0.61
C ALA A 152 4.41 5.08 0.65
N ALA A 153 4.13 6.33 0.97
CA ALA A 153 4.52 6.93 2.24
C ALA A 153 3.65 6.40 3.39
N ARG A 154 2.41 6.00 3.09
CA ARG A 154 1.48 5.43 4.07
C ARG A 154 0.61 4.33 3.45
N VAL A 155 0.28 3.33 4.24
CA VAL A 155 -0.62 2.24 3.85
C VAL A 155 -1.87 2.26 4.73
N VAL A 156 -3.05 2.22 4.12
CA VAL A 156 -4.32 1.94 4.78
C VAL A 156 -4.64 0.46 4.51
N TYR A 157 -4.40 -0.38 5.52
CA TYR A 157 -4.69 -1.81 5.44
C TYR A 157 -6.16 -2.07 5.79
N VAL A 158 -6.93 -2.52 4.81
CA VAL A 158 -8.39 -2.68 4.92
C VAL A 158 -8.76 -4.14 5.11
N MET A 159 -9.47 -4.43 6.21
CA MET A 159 -9.98 -5.74 6.59
C MET A 159 -11.52 -5.74 6.55
N GLY A 160 -12.12 -6.76 5.94
CA GLY A 160 -13.58 -6.92 5.89
C GLY A 160 -14.19 -7.58 7.15
N GLY A 161 -13.37 -7.93 8.14
CA GLY A 161 -13.77 -8.59 9.39
C GLY A 161 -12.65 -8.55 10.41
N SER A 162 -12.72 -9.35 11.47
CA SER A 162 -11.67 -9.49 12.48
C SER A 162 -10.33 -9.92 11.85
N PRO A 163 -9.19 -9.47 12.39
CA PRO A 163 -7.86 -9.82 11.89
C PRO A 163 -7.63 -11.33 11.90
N THR A 164 -7.08 -11.84 10.80
CA THR A 164 -6.70 -13.24 10.63
C THR A 164 -5.17 -13.41 10.63
N GLN A 165 -4.68 -14.66 10.63
CA GLN A 165 -3.24 -14.92 10.52
C GLN A 165 -2.65 -14.35 9.21
N VAL A 166 -3.40 -14.41 8.12
CA VAL A 166 -2.96 -13.84 6.82
C VAL A 166 -2.78 -12.32 6.93
N ASP A 167 -3.69 -11.64 7.63
CA ASP A 167 -3.57 -10.20 7.88
C ASP A 167 -2.33 -9.91 8.75
N ALA A 168 -2.08 -10.71 9.78
CA ALA A 168 -0.90 -10.59 10.64
C ALA A 168 0.41 -10.72 9.86
N ASP A 169 0.51 -11.70 8.98
CA ASP A 169 1.70 -11.96 8.15
C ASP A 169 1.98 -10.77 7.20
N LEU A 170 0.94 -10.23 6.58
CA LEU A 170 1.04 -9.06 5.69
C LEU A 170 1.45 -7.79 6.45
N LEU A 171 0.84 -7.53 7.61
CA LEU A 171 1.18 -6.40 8.45
C LEU A 171 2.62 -6.45 8.93
N GLN A 172 3.13 -7.64 9.31
CA GLN A 172 4.53 -7.82 9.65
C GLN A 172 5.48 -7.56 8.46
N GLN A 173 5.09 -7.94 7.23
CA GLN A 173 5.88 -7.62 6.04
C GLN A 173 5.93 -6.11 5.78
N MET A 174 4.79 -5.41 5.91
CA MET A 174 4.73 -3.95 5.78
C MET A 174 5.62 -3.26 6.83
N LYS A 175 5.55 -3.70 8.08
CA LYS A 175 6.41 -3.21 9.16
C LYS A 175 7.90 -3.43 8.88
N LYS A 176 8.29 -4.60 8.39
CA LYS A 176 9.69 -4.90 8.01
C LYS A 176 10.21 -3.98 6.90
N ARG A 177 9.32 -3.47 6.05
CA ARG A 177 9.64 -2.51 5.00
C ARG A 177 9.64 -1.06 5.48
N GLY A 178 9.26 -0.80 6.73
CA GLY A 178 9.15 0.55 7.28
C GLY A 178 7.94 1.34 6.78
N LEU A 179 6.92 0.64 6.27
CA LEU A 179 5.70 1.29 5.79
C LEU A 179 4.84 1.72 6.98
N GLN A 180 4.54 3.00 7.06
CA GLN A 180 3.60 3.53 8.04
C GLN A 180 2.20 2.99 7.72
N THR A 181 1.66 2.16 8.61
CA THR A 181 0.42 1.43 8.34
C THR A 181 -0.68 1.82 9.31
N VAL A 182 -1.84 2.12 8.75
CA VAL A 182 -3.11 2.36 9.44
C VAL A 182 -4.03 1.18 9.16
N CYS A 183 -4.65 0.60 10.19
CA CYS A 183 -5.56 -0.53 10.05
C CYS A 183 -7.01 -0.06 10.04
N VAL A 184 -7.81 -0.52 9.08
CA VAL A 184 -9.23 -0.21 8.99
C VAL A 184 -10.04 -1.49 8.86
N ARG A 185 -10.90 -1.76 9.83
CA ARG A 185 -11.93 -2.79 9.71
C ARG A 185 -13.19 -2.14 9.16
N THR A 186 -13.59 -2.56 7.97
CA THR A 186 -14.87 -2.22 7.34
C THR A 186 -15.97 -3.21 7.78
N HIS A 187 -17.16 -3.12 7.18
CA HIS A 187 -18.31 -3.99 7.45
C HIS A 187 -18.64 -4.13 8.94
N PHE A 188 -18.37 -3.09 9.71
CA PHE A 188 -18.64 -3.12 11.17
C PHE A 188 -20.15 -3.14 11.49
N ASP A 189 -20.99 -2.82 10.51
CA ASP A 189 -22.43 -3.00 10.52
C ASP A 189 -22.87 -4.46 10.57
N GLN A 190 -22.00 -5.40 10.17
CA GLN A 190 -22.27 -6.85 10.21
C GLN A 190 -22.02 -7.46 11.59
N VAL A 191 -21.40 -6.74 12.52
CA VAL A 191 -21.28 -7.18 13.92
C VAL A 191 -22.67 -7.18 14.54
N ASN A 192 -23.18 -8.36 14.85
CA ASN A 192 -24.51 -8.53 15.44
C ASN A 192 -24.46 -8.26 16.96
N PRO A 193 -25.05 -7.14 17.45
CA PRO A 193 -25.01 -6.81 18.88
C PRO A 193 -25.69 -7.82 19.79
N ALA A 194 -26.52 -8.72 19.23
CA ALA A 194 -27.17 -9.78 20.01
C ALA A 194 -26.22 -10.99 20.27
N GLU A 195 -25.16 -11.12 19.49
CA GLU A 195 -24.18 -12.21 19.56
C GLU A 195 -22.84 -11.72 20.11
N GLU A 196 -22.41 -10.51 19.73
CA GLU A 196 -21.12 -9.94 20.10
C GLU A 196 -21.28 -8.48 20.53
N ASP A 197 -20.66 -8.07 21.63
CA ASP A 197 -20.58 -6.66 22.00
C ASP A 197 -19.61 -5.94 21.04
N PRO A 198 -20.06 -4.96 20.26
CA PRO A 198 -19.21 -4.24 19.31
C PRO A 198 -17.99 -3.57 19.95
N GLU A 199 -18.07 -3.09 21.18
CA GLU A 199 -16.92 -2.47 21.86
C GLU A 199 -15.90 -3.53 22.34
N GLN A 200 -16.37 -4.70 22.76
CA GLN A 200 -15.47 -5.84 23.02
C GLN A 200 -14.80 -6.32 21.74
N THR A 201 -15.53 -6.37 20.64
CA THR A 201 -14.96 -6.71 19.32
C THR A 201 -13.87 -5.73 18.92
N CYS A 202 -14.09 -4.41 19.06
CA CYS A 202 -13.06 -3.40 18.82
C CYS A 202 -11.81 -3.64 19.69
N THR A 203 -12.01 -3.92 20.98
CA THR A 203 -10.91 -4.15 21.94
C THR A 203 -10.12 -5.39 21.59
N SER A 204 -10.80 -6.50 21.26
CA SER A 204 -10.16 -7.76 20.86
C SER A 204 -9.36 -7.61 19.56
N ASP A 205 -9.92 -6.94 18.56
CA ASP A 205 -9.25 -6.73 17.28
C ASP A 205 -8.02 -5.83 17.45
N ARG A 206 -8.13 -4.74 18.24
CA ARG A 206 -6.97 -3.89 18.57
C ARG A 206 -5.87 -4.70 19.25
N ALA A 207 -6.19 -5.48 20.25
CA ALA A 207 -5.21 -6.33 20.95
C ALA A 207 -4.53 -7.34 20.00
N THR A 208 -5.25 -7.83 18.99
CA THR A 208 -4.68 -8.71 17.96
C THR A 208 -3.74 -7.94 17.03
N LEU A 209 -4.12 -6.75 16.59
CA LEU A 209 -3.29 -5.87 15.74
C LEU A 209 -2.03 -5.39 16.47
N GLU A 210 -2.12 -5.07 17.77
CA GLU A 210 -0.97 -4.72 18.60
C GLU A 210 0.06 -5.87 18.68
N LYS A 211 -0.39 -7.12 18.80
CA LYS A 211 0.50 -8.30 18.73
C LYS A 211 1.21 -8.43 17.39
N CYS A 212 0.60 -7.92 16.30
CA CYS A 212 1.23 -7.81 14.99
C CYS A 212 2.18 -6.60 14.90
N GLY A 213 2.27 -5.79 15.96
CA GLY A 213 3.12 -4.62 16.06
C GLY A 213 2.53 -3.37 15.41
N MET A 214 1.20 -3.32 15.26
CA MET A 214 0.46 -2.13 14.86
C MET A 214 0.13 -1.28 16.07
N ASP A 215 0.04 0.04 15.86
CA ASP A 215 -0.38 0.96 16.90
C ASP A 215 -1.91 0.92 17.06
N ALA A 216 -2.41 0.70 18.28
CA ALA A 216 -3.84 0.65 18.58
C ALA A 216 -4.59 1.94 18.23
N GLU A 217 -3.92 3.10 18.31
CA GLU A 217 -4.50 4.40 17.96
C GLU A 217 -4.74 4.52 16.45
N ASN A 218 -3.97 3.81 15.65
CA ASN A 218 -4.09 3.76 14.19
C ASN A 218 -5.03 2.63 13.69
N CYS A 219 -6.01 2.22 14.52
CA CYS A 219 -7.00 1.20 14.21
C CYS A 219 -8.41 1.77 14.19
N TYR A 220 -9.04 1.78 13.03
CA TYR A 220 -10.38 2.33 12.78
C TYR A 220 -11.38 1.21 12.49
N PHE A 221 -12.62 1.38 13.00
CA PHE A 221 -13.73 0.43 12.85
C PHE A 221 -14.90 1.16 12.22
N VAL A 222 -15.19 0.92 10.95
CA VAL A 222 -16.11 1.70 10.15
C VAL A 222 -17.15 0.83 9.43
N SER A 223 -18.27 1.43 9.06
CA SER A 223 -19.18 0.87 8.08
C SER A 223 -19.15 1.71 6.81
N ASN A 224 -19.23 1.05 5.67
CA ASN A 224 -19.38 1.71 4.38
C ASN A 224 -20.86 2.01 4.04
N LEU A 225 -21.81 1.55 4.86
CA LEU A 225 -23.24 1.81 4.67
C LEU A 225 -23.66 3.12 5.35
N GLU A 226 -24.17 4.08 4.59
CA GLU A 226 -24.64 5.38 5.10
C GLU A 226 -25.72 5.25 6.17
N THR A 227 -26.55 4.23 6.07
CA THR A 227 -27.62 3.93 7.03
C THR A 227 -27.11 3.37 8.36
N SER A 228 -25.86 2.95 8.42
CA SER A 228 -25.27 2.40 9.63
C SER A 228 -24.87 3.49 10.62
N LYS A 229 -25.11 3.25 11.92
CA LYS A 229 -24.62 4.11 13.01
C LYS A 229 -23.07 4.18 13.06
N TYR A 230 -22.37 3.25 12.42
CA TYR A 230 -20.90 3.20 12.35
C TYR A 230 -20.34 3.95 11.13
N TYR A 231 -21.19 4.48 10.26
CA TYR A 231 -20.77 5.24 9.09
C TYR A 231 -19.96 6.49 9.46
N ALA A 232 -20.41 7.21 10.49
CA ALA A 232 -19.72 8.41 10.99
C ALA A 232 -18.32 8.13 11.58
N ARG A 233 -18.02 6.87 11.96
CA ARG A 233 -16.70 6.50 12.50
C ARG A 233 -15.56 6.62 11.48
N ARG A 234 -15.84 6.87 10.19
CA ARG A 234 -14.82 7.19 9.17
C ARG A 234 -14.25 8.60 9.31
N GLU A 235 -14.94 9.53 9.98
CA GLU A 235 -14.50 10.92 10.08
C GLU A 235 -13.11 11.10 10.74
N PRO A 236 -12.74 10.38 11.81
CA PRO A 236 -11.39 10.43 12.36
C PRO A 236 -10.33 9.95 11.36
N LEU A 237 -10.61 8.90 10.56
CA LEU A 237 -9.72 8.45 9.50
C LEU A 237 -9.59 9.52 8.40
N ARG A 238 -10.69 10.13 7.98
CA ARG A 238 -10.70 11.22 7.00
C ARG A 238 -9.91 12.43 7.49
N ALA A 239 -10.09 12.82 8.75
CA ALA A 239 -9.38 13.93 9.37
C ALA A 239 -7.86 13.67 9.41
N MET A 240 -7.44 12.46 9.82
CA MET A 240 -6.03 12.05 9.81
C MET A 240 -5.43 12.11 8.40
N LEU A 241 -6.14 11.62 7.40
CA LEU A 241 -5.67 11.68 6.00
C LEU A 241 -5.59 13.11 5.48
N MET A 242 -6.55 13.99 5.83
CA MET A 242 -6.48 15.42 5.48
C MET A 242 -5.29 16.12 6.15
N GLU A 243 -5.00 15.80 7.41
CA GLU A 243 -3.83 16.30 8.12
C GLU A 243 -2.53 15.86 7.42
N CYS A 244 -2.41 14.57 7.11
CA CYS A 244 -1.29 14.05 6.32
C CYS A 244 -1.17 14.75 4.96
N GLY A 245 -2.29 14.97 4.27
CA GLY A 245 -2.30 15.67 2.98
C GLY A 245 -1.87 17.13 3.08
N SER A 246 -2.23 17.83 4.16
CA SER A 246 -1.81 19.23 4.39
C SER A 246 -0.31 19.35 4.69
N HIS A 247 0.33 18.29 5.14
CA HIS A 247 1.77 18.19 5.43
C HIS A 247 2.46 17.15 4.52
N ALA A 248 1.93 16.95 3.32
CA ALA A 248 2.33 15.87 2.41
C ALA A 248 3.86 15.80 2.18
N GLN A 249 4.53 16.95 2.06
CA GLN A 249 5.97 17.01 1.86
C GLN A 249 6.74 16.53 3.11
N GLU A 250 6.33 16.96 4.30
CA GLU A 250 6.96 16.57 5.58
C GLU A 250 6.74 15.08 5.85
N GLU A 251 5.53 14.58 5.61
CA GLU A 251 5.17 13.17 5.75
C GLU A 251 5.96 12.29 4.76
N LEU A 252 6.15 12.75 3.54
CA LEU A 252 6.97 12.07 2.53
C LEU A 252 8.43 12.01 2.96
N GLU A 253 9.03 13.12 3.35
CA GLU A 253 10.43 13.19 3.83
C GLU A 253 10.63 12.27 5.03
N LYS A 254 9.69 12.25 5.97
CA LYS A 254 9.73 11.36 7.13
C LYS A 254 9.65 9.89 6.71
N ALA A 255 8.74 9.53 5.80
CA ALA A 255 8.60 8.15 5.32
C ALA A 255 9.88 7.68 4.60
N ILE A 256 10.45 8.50 3.72
CA ILE A 256 11.71 8.21 3.02
C ILE A 256 12.85 8.03 4.03
N HIS A 257 12.93 8.92 5.03
CA HIS A 257 13.96 8.84 6.05
C HIS A 257 13.87 7.53 6.85
N GLU A 258 12.69 7.18 7.36
CA GLU A 258 12.47 5.96 8.13
C GLU A 258 12.79 4.68 7.31
N GLN A 259 12.36 4.63 6.06
CA GLN A 259 12.64 3.50 5.18
C GLN A 259 14.14 3.41 4.84
N THR A 260 14.81 4.55 4.64
CA THR A 260 16.25 4.61 4.38
C THR A 260 17.05 4.11 5.58
N VAL A 261 16.67 4.51 6.81
CA VAL A 261 17.31 4.04 8.05
C VAL A 261 17.17 2.53 8.19
N LEU A 262 15.97 1.98 8.03
CA LEU A 262 15.74 0.54 8.10
C LEU A 262 16.50 -0.25 7.02
N LEU A 263 16.60 0.31 5.83
CA LEU A 263 17.40 -0.28 4.74
C LEU A 263 18.88 -0.30 5.12
N ALA A 264 19.40 0.80 5.64
CA ALA A 264 20.79 0.91 6.10
C ALA A 264 21.10 -0.09 7.23
N GLU A 265 20.22 -0.21 8.23
CA GLU A 265 20.35 -1.18 9.32
C GLU A 265 20.42 -2.63 8.81
N ARG A 266 19.55 -3.01 7.87
CA ARG A 266 19.58 -4.33 7.23
C ARG A 266 20.89 -4.56 6.49
N CYS A 267 21.36 -3.57 5.74
CA CYS A 267 22.64 -3.63 5.04
C CYS A 267 23.79 -3.80 6.03
N CYS A 268 23.85 -3.03 7.10
CA CYS A 268 24.88 -3.14 8.15
C CYS A 268 24.87 -4.52 8.80
N LYS A 269 23.68 -5.05 9.12
CA LYS A 269 23.53 -6.39 9.71
C LYS A 269 24.05 -7.48 8.77
N GLY A 270 23.68 -7.43 7.49
CA GLY A 270 24.15 -8.37 6.48
C GLY A 270 25.69 -8.32 6.26
N LEU A 271 26.26 -7.12 6.37
CA LEU A 271 27.74 -6.97 6.34
C LEU A 271 28.39 -7.59 7.55
N ALA A 272 27.87 -7.35 8.75
CA ALA A 272 28.41 -7.91 10.00
C ALA A 272 28.38 -9.45 9.99
N GLU A 273 27.27 -10.03 9.56
CA GLU A 273 27.12 -11.48 9.42
C GLU A 273 28.14 -12.07 8.44
N ARG A 274 28.37 -11.41 7.28
CA ARG A 274 29.38 -11.83 6.31
C ARG A 274 30.78 -11.70 6.88
N GLN A 275 31.07 -10.65 7.63
CA GLN A 275 32.38 -10.45 8.25
C GLN A 275 32.66 -11.50 9.34
N GLU A 276 31.67 -11.91 10.12
CA GLU A 276 31.80 -13.01 11.09
C GLU A 276 32.12 -14.32 10.40
N VAL A 277 31.41 -14.64 9.31
CA VAL A 277 31.69 -15.84 8.50
C VAL A 277 33.12 -15.81 7.95
N LEU A 278 33.57 -14.68 7.41
CA LEU A 278 34.94 -14.54 6.88
C LEU A 278 36.00 -14.63 7.99
N ASN A 279 35.72 -14.10 9.18
CA ASN A 279 36.63 -14.17 10.34
C ASN A 279 36.71 -15.58 10.96
N SER A 280 35.63 -16.38 10.85
CA SER A 280 35.58 -17.77 11.36
C SER A 280 36.38 -18.77 10.51
N LEU A 281 36.90 -18.34 9.37
CA LEU A 281 37.58 -19.20 8.42
C LEU A 281 39.10 -19.07 8.46
N ASN A 282 39.79 -20.23 8.56
CA ASN A 282 41.22 -20.31 8.37
C ASN A 282 41.60 -19.98 6.93
N SER A 283 42.82 -19.46 6.70
CA SER A 283 43.31 -18.94 5.43
C SER A 283 43.23 -19.92 4.25
N ALA A 284 43.19 -21.24 4.50
CA ALA A 284 43.04 -22.26 3.46
C ALA A 284 41.60 -22.42 2.93
N ASP A 285 40.59 -22.00 3.70
CA ASP A 285 39.18 -22.17 3.34
C ASP A 285 38.56 -20.93 2.67
N LYS A 286 39.29 -19.81 2.62
CA LYS A 286 38.73 -18.53 2.12
C LYS A 286 38.23 -18.60 0.67
N GLU A 287 38.94 -19.33 -0.23
CA GLU A 287 38.46 -19.47 -1.63
C GLU A 287 37.21 -20.38 -1.75
N ALA A 288 37.13 -21.43 -0.93
CA ALA A 288 35.98 -22.34 -0.93
C ALA A 288 34.72 -21.66 -0.40
N VAL A 289 34.91 -20.76 0.54
CA VAL A 289 33.78 -20.01 1.14
C VAL A 289 33.35 -18.83 0.29
N GLN A 290 34.26 -18.14 -0.36
CA GLN A 290 33.87 -17.14 -1.33
C GLN A 290 32.96 -17.74 -2.40
N LYS A 291 33.29 -18.95 -2.91
CA LYS A 291 32.43 -19.71 -3.82
C LYS A 291 31.05 -20.06 -3.23
N LYS A 292 30.99 -20.39 -1.92
CA LYS A 292 29.71 -20.66 -1.24
C LYS A 292 28.89 -19.39 -1.00
N LEU A 293 29.51 -18.28 -0.64
CA LEU A 293 28.86 -16.98 -0.51
C LEU A 293 28.30 -16.50 -1.85
N ASP A 294 29.03 -16.68 -2.94
CA ASP A 294 28.58 -16.34 -4.29
C ASP A 294 27.42 -17.24 -4.76
N ALA A 295 27.33 -18.48 -4.25
CA ALA A 295 26.24 -19.41 -4.53
C ALA A 295 24.97 -19.10 -3.69
N LEU A 296 25.10 -18.51 -2.49
CA LEU A 296 24.00 -18.09 -1.64
C LEU A 296 23.41 -16.73 -2.04
N SER A 297 24.13 -16.00 -2.89
CA SER A 297 23.73 -14.68 -3.40
C SER A 297 23.09 -14.74 -4.80
N ARG A 298 22.81 -15.94 -5.32
CA ARG A 298 22.02 -16.22 -6.53
C ARG A 298 20.63 -16.73 -6.13
#